data_03ea081427d1f0f30a1b45258a1966fe
#
_entry.id   03ea081427d1f0f30a1b45258a1966fe
#
_cell.length_a   1.000
_cell.length_b   1.000
_cell.length_c   1.000
_cell.angle_alpha   90.00
_cell.angle_beta   90.00
_cell.angle_gamma   90.00
#
_symmetry.space_group_name_H-M   'P 1'
#
loop_
_entity.id
_entity.type
_entity.pdbx_description
1 polymer ?
#
loop_
_entity_poly.entity_id
_entity_poly.type
_entity_poly.pdbx_seq_one_letter_code
_entity_poly.pdbx_strand_id
1 'polypeptide(L)'
;MSVKEAWAQEADLGNRDPNNLNDHLKVSYEEVLGEPEEARSIDCVWKYSYKCFNLWKALCYIICTTLCGICIASCWGCSFAYTAFCHIWCLTPCIRCLEIWISIYKRMNKIFCECCVEPFCESTSKLFSAFSKS
;
A
#
# COMPACT_ATOMS: atom_id res chain seq x y z
N MET A 1 19.17 12.22 2.82
CA MET A 1 19.16 12.88 1.49
C MET A 1 19.03 14.38 1.71
N SER A 2 19.98 15.18 1.25
CA SER A 2 19.90 16.64 1.36
C SER A 2 18.96 17.20 0.27
N VAL A 3 18.44 18.43 0.47
CA VAL A 3 17.58 19.09 -0.52
C VAL A 3 18.32 19.26 -1.87
N LYS A 4 19.65 19.47 -1.83
CA LYS A 4 20.48 19.58 -3.03
C LYS A 4 20.59 18.25 -3.79
N GLU A 5 20.74 17.14 -3.10
CA GLU A 5 20.79 15.79 -3.70
C GLU A 5 19.45 15.41 -4.30
N ALA A 6 18.33 15.71 -3.60
CA ALA A 6 17.00 15.46 -4.12
C ALA A 6 16.70 16.24 -5.41
N TRP A 7 17.18 17.48 -5.50
CA TRP A 7 17.00 18.32 -6.69
C TRP A 7 17.91 17.93 -7.84
N ALA A 8 19.08 17.35 -7.57
CA ALA A 8 20.05 16.92 -8.56
C ALA A 8 19.76 15.52 -9.13
N GLN A 9 18.79 14.78 -8.57
CA GLN A 9 18.43 13.46 -9.05
C GLN A 9 17.68 13.58 -10.39
N GLU A 10 18.28 13.04 -11.45
CA GLU A 10 17.66 13.00 -12.77
C GLU A 10 16.67 11.84 -12.90
N ALA A 11 15.53 12.12 -13.54
CA ALA A 11 14.54 11.09 -13.86
C ALA A 11 14.94 10.33 -15.13
N ASP A 12 14.73 9.02 -15.14
CA ASP A 12 14.83 8.22 -16.35
C ASP A 12 13.68 8.59 -17.32
N LEU A 13 14.02 9.20 -18.44
CA LEU A 13 13.06 9.61 -19.46
C LEU A 13 12.68 8.46 -20.39
N GLY A 14 13.49 7.39 -20.45
CA GLY A 14 13.27 6.26 -21.35
C GLY A 14 12.23 5.28 -20.80
N ASN A 15 12.31 4.97 -19.51
CA ASN A 15 11.35 4.08 -18.85
C ASN A 15 10.73 4.78 -17.61
N ARG A 16 9.52 5.31 -17.79
CA ARG A 16 8.80 6.05 -16.73
C ARG A 16 7.96 5.16 -15.80
N ASP A 17 7.79 3.88 -16.13
CA ASP A 17 7.12 2.88 -15.27
C ASP A 17 7.94 1.59 -15.21
N PRO A 18 9.10 1.61 -14.51
CA PRO A 18 9.99 0.46 -14.41
C PRO A 18 9.38 -0.73 -13.65
N ASN A 19 8.38 -0.48 -12.83
CA ASN A 19 7.71 -1.49 -12.01
C ASN A 19 6.38 -1.97 -12.61
N ASN A 20 6.00 -1.50 -13.79
CA ASN A 20 4.73 -1.84 -14.47
C ASN A 20 3.49 -1.61 -13.61
N LEU A 21 3.49 -0.53 -12.83
CA LEU A 21 2.39 -0.20 -11.90
C LEU A 21 1.08 0.08 -12.64
N ASN A 22 1.17 0.66 -13.85
CA ASN A 22 0.03 1.14 -14.62
C ASN A 22 -0.19 0.38 -15.94
N ASP A 23 0.30 -0.85 -16.02
CA ASP A 23 0.17 -1.67 -17.24
C ASP A 23 -1.30 -1.95 -17.63
N HIS A 24 -2.17 -2.05 -16.63
CA HIS A 24 -3.62 -2.23 -16.78
C HIS A 24 -4.35 -1.04 -17.42
N LEU A 25 -3.69 0.11 -17.57
CA LEU A 25 -4.28 1.30 -18.22
C LEU A 25 -4.02 1.37 -19.73
N LYS A 26 -3.37 0.37 -20.31
CA LYS A 26 -3.14 0.25 -21.76
C LYS A 26 -4.44 -0.19 -22.43
N VAL A 27 -5.35 0.74 -22.65
CA VAL A 27 -6.64 0.49 -23.30
C VAL A 27 -6.56 0.84 -24.77
N SER A 28 -6.92 -0.11 -25.65
CA SER A 28 -7.03 0.08 -27.09
C SER A 28 -8.42 0.57 -27.50
N TYR A 29 -8.54 1.11 -28.73
CA TYR A 29 -9.83 1.57 -29.24
C TYR A 29 -10.83 0.43 -29.35
N GLU A 30 -10.38 -0.74 -29.80
CA GLU A 30 -11.18 -1.94 -30.01
C GLU A 30 -11.71 -2.57 -28.68
N GLU A 31 -11.07 -2.27 -27.56
CA GLU A 31 -11.53 -2.69 -26.25
C GLU A 31 -12.70 -1.83 -25.71
N VAL A 32 -12.81 -0.60 -26.22
CA VAL A 32 -13.86 0.35 -25.82
C VAL A 32 -15.01 0.39 -26.78
N LEU A 33 -14.71 0.35 -28.07
CA LEU A 33 -15.66 0.46 -29.17
C LEU A 33 -15.45 -0.71 -30.13
N GLY A 34 -16.39 -1.65 -30.15
CA GLY A 34 -16.40 -2.79 -31.05
C GLY A 34 -17.70 -2.83 -31.85
N GLU A 35 -17.62 -3.03 -33.16
CA GLU A 35 -18.79 -3.21 -34.03
C GLU A 35 -18.95 -4.71 -34.33
N PRO A 36 -20.13 -5.32 -34.09
CA PRO A 36 -20.44 -6.67 -34.55
C PRO A 36 -20.59 -6.69 -36.07
N GLU A 37 -20.42 -7.86 -36.68
CA GLU A 37 -20.47 -8.02 -38.14
C GLU A 37 -21.83 -7.56 -38.77
N GLU A 38 -22.91 -7.66 -37.99
CA GLU A 38 -24.25 -7.27 -38.41
C GLU A 38 -24.53 -5.75 -38.40
N ALA A 39 -23.73 -5.00 -37.61
CA ALA A 39 -23.89 -3.55 -37.45
C ALA A 39 -22.55 -2.84 -37.78
N ARG A 40 -22.28 -2.75 -39.06
CA ARG A 40 -21.00 -2.17 -39.54
C ARG A 40 -21.19 -0.73 -40.01
N SER A 41 -20.42 0.19 -39.44
CA SER A 41 -20.35 1.58 -39.88
C SER A 41 -19.59 1.73 -41.22
N ILE A 42 -19.69 2.90 -41.82
CA ILE A 42 -18.94 3.23 -43.04
C ILE A 42 -17.43 3.24 -42.69
N ASP A 43 -16.61 2.55 -43.49
CA ASP A 43 -15.18 2.36 -43.23
C ASP A 43 -14.39 3.67 -43.00
N CYS A 44 -14.77 4.76 -43.68
CA CYS A 44 -14.12 6.06 -43.47
C CYS A 44 -14.47 6.64 -42.09
N VAL A 45 -15.70 6.46 -41.61
CA VAL A 45 -16.10 6.93 -40.26
C VAL A 45 -15.34 6.15 -39.19
N TRP A 46 -15.27 4.83 -39.30
CA TRP A 46 -14.50 3.97 -38.39
C TRP A 46 -13.02 4.39 -38.31
N LYS A 47 -12.39 4.60 -39.47
CA LYS A 47 -10.99 5.03 -39.54
C LYS A 47 -10.74 6.39 -38.88
N TYR A 48 -11.66 7.36 -39.10
CA TYR A 48 -11.53 8.67 -38.48
C TYR A 48 -11.83 8.64 -36.97
N SER A 49 -12.80 7.85 -36.54
CA SER A 49 -13.11 7.64 -35.11
C SER A 49 -11.91 7.06 -34.36
N TYR A 50 -11.24 6.06 -34.93
CA TYR A 50 -9.99 5.51 -34.37
C TYR A 50 -8.91 6.58 -34.20
N LYS A 51 -8.66 7.37 -35.24
CA LYS A 51 -7.67 8.45 -35.19
C LYS A 51 -8.05 9.53 -34.17
N CYS A 52 -9.31 9.91 -34.15
CA CYS A 52 -9.86 10.91 -33.23
C CYS A 52 -9.71 10.45 -31.77
N PHE A 53 -10.06 9.21 -31.48
CA PHE A 53 -9.91 8.63 -30.15
C PHE A 53 -8.45 8.69 -29.65
N ASN A 54 -7.52 8.23 -30.45
CA ASN A 54 -6.11 8.22 -30.08
C ASN A 54 -5.53 9.65 -29.94
N LEU A 55 -5.93 10.57 -30.81
CA LEU A 55 -5.55 11.98 -30.74
C LEU A 55 -6.03 12.63 -29.44
N TRP A 56 -7.31 12.51 -29.14
CA TRP A 56 -7.90 13.11 -27.95
C TRP A 56 -7.38 12.48 -26.65
N LYS A 57 -7.18 11.16 -26.65
CA LYS A 57 -6.55 10.45 -25.52
C LYS A 57 -5.16 11.03 -25.20
N ALA A 58 -4.30 11.21 -26.23
CA ALA A 58 -2.99 11.77 -26.06
C ALA A 58 -3.03 13.26 -25.66
N LEU A 59 -3.87 14.06 -26.34
CA LEU A 59 -3.96 15.50 -26.11
C LEU A 59 -4.47 15.83 -24.71
N CYS A 60 -5.56 15.20 -24.28
CA CYS A 60 -6.10 15.40 -22.94
C CYS A 60 -5.09 15.00 -21.86
N TYR A 61 -4.39 13.88 -22.05
CA TYR A 61 -3.35 13.46 -21.10
C TYR A 61 -2.22 14.49 -20.99
N ILE A 62 -1.73 15.02 -22.13
CA ILE A 62 -0.69 16.05 -22.14
C ILE A 62 -1.18 17.33 -21.44
N ILE A 63 -2.39 17.78 -21.73
CA ILE A 63 -2.97 18.97 -21.09
C ILE A 63 -3.08 18.79 -19.58
N CYS A 64 -3.67 17.67 -19.14
CA CYS A 64 -3.82 17.38 -17.71
C CYS A 64 -2.48 17.28 -16.99
N THR A 65 -1.49 16.61 -17.57
CA THR A 65 -0.17 16.47 -16.96
C THR A 65 0.60 17.79 -16.95
N THR A 66 0.46 18.62 -17.98
CA THR A 66 1.13 19.93 -18.03
C THR A 66 0.56 20.89 -16.99
N LEU A 67 -0.76 20.90 -16.80
CA LEU A 67 -1.42 21.82 -15.86
C LEU A 67 -1.32 21.33 -14.41
N CYS A 68 -1.52 20.05 -14.17
CA CYS A 68 -1.70 19.51 -12.81
C CYS A 68 -0.54 18.63 -12.33
N GLY A 69 0.27 18.07 -13.23
CA GLY A 69 1.26 17.05 -12.91
C GLY A 69 2.27 17.48 -11.84
N ILE A 70 2.79 18.70 -11.94
CA ILE A 70 3.77 19.26 -10.97
C ILE A 70 3.11 19.45 -9.60
N CYS A 71 1.90 20.01 -9.57
CA CYS A 71 1.16 20.21 -8.32
C CYS A 71 0.83 18.89 -7.63
N ILE A 72 0.36 17.90 -8.38
CA ILE A 72 0.04 16.55 -7.87
C ILE A 72 1.30 15.86 -7.34
N ALA A 73 2.41 15.93 -8.09
CA ALA A 73 3.69 15.36 -7.65
C ALA A 73 4.17 15.98 -6.34
N SER A 74 4.04 17.31 -6.20
CA SER A 74 4.38 18.02 -4.97
C SER A 74 3.50 17.59 -3.79
N CYS A 75 2.19 17.44 -3.99
CA CYS A 75 1.27 16.94 -2.97
C CYS A 75 1.64 15.52 -2.49
N TRP A 76 1.95 14.63 -3.42
CA TRP A 76 2.38 13.28 -3.05
C TRP A 76 3.74 13.27 -2.35
N GLY A 77 4.68 14.10 -2.79
CA GLY A 77 5.96 14.28 -2.10
C GLY A 77 5.79 14.72 -0.65
N CYS A 78 4.93 15.72 -0.40
CA CYS A 78 4.58 16.15 0.95
C CYS A 78 3.90 15.05 1.77
N SER A 79 2.98 14.29 1.17
CA SER A 79 2.27 13.21 1.85
C SER A 79 3.22 12.09 2.29
N PHE A 80 4.14 11.68 1.44
CA PHE A 80 5.15 10.68 1.80
C PHE A 80 6.14 11.19 2.83
N ALA A 81 6.55 12.45 2.74
CA ALA A 81 7.41 13.07 3.76
C ALA A 81 6.72 13.12 5.13
N TYR A 82 5.43 13.48 5.17
CA TYR A 82 4.64 13.47 6.40
C TYR A 82 4.47 12.05 6.96
N THR A 83 4.19 11.07 6.10
CA THR A 83 4.09 9.65 6.50
C THR A 83 5.40 9.16 7.11
N ALA A 84 6.54 9.44 6.48
CA ALA A 84 7.85 9.10 7.01
C ALA A 84 8.12 9.81 8.37
N PHE A 85 7.78 11.08 8.48
CA PHE A 85 7.87 11.84 9.73
C PHE A 85 7.05 11.18 10.84
N CYS A 86 5.78 10.91 10.61
CA CYS A 86 4.91 10.27 11.61
C CYS A 86 5.42 8.88 11.99
N HIS A 87 5.91 8.11 11.03
CA HIS A 87 6.45 6.79 11.32
C HIS A 87 7.68 6.86 12.22
N ILE A 88 8.63 7.74 11.90
CA ILE A 88 9.91 7.83 12.63
C ILE A 88 9.71 8.49 14.00
N TRP A 89 8.95 9.59 14.08
CA TRP A 89 8.87 10.39 15.29
C TRP A 89 7.71 10.05 16.22
N CYS A 90 6.66 9.40 15.71
CA CYS A 90 5.49 9.05 16.50
C CYS A 90 5.35 7.54 16.67
N LEU A 91 5.27 6.77 15.59
CA LEU A 91 4.97 5.35 15.65
C LEU A 91 6.11 4.52 16.22
N THR A 92 7.33 4.74 15.77
CA THR A 92 8.50 3.98 16.23
C THR A 92 8.72 4.13 17.74
N PRO A 93 8.78 5.35 18.33
CA PRO A 93 8.92 5.48 19.77
C PRO A 93 7.70 4.96 20.54
N CYS A 94 6.49 5.09 20.00
CA CYS A 94 5.28 4.55 20.62
C CYS A 94 5.34 3.02 20.69
N ILE A 95 5.71 2.35 19.61
CA ILE A 95 5.89 0.89 19.59
C ILE A 95 6.96 0.45 20.60
N ARG A 96 8.09 1.17 20.69
CA ARG A 96 9.13 0.88 21.69
C ARG A 96 8.62 1.01 23.11
N CYS A 97 7.85 2.03 23.43
CA CYS A 97 7.20 2.15 24.74
C CYS A 97 6.26 0.97 25.01
N LEU A 98 5.44 0.59 24.05
CA LEU A 98 4.53 -0.55 24.17
C LEU A 98 5.28 -1.88 24.38
N GLU A 99 6.38 -2.11 23.68
CA GLU A 99 7.23 -3.29 23.88
C GLU A 99 7.75 -3.39 25.32
N ILE A 100 8.19 -2.26 25.90
CA ILE A 100 8.66 -2.21 27.29
C ILE A 100 7.51 -2.56 28.24
N TRP A 101 6.33 -1.96 28.07
CA TRP A 101 5.16 -2.24 28.89
C TRP A 101 4.71 -3.70 28.78
N ILE A 102 4.67 -4.24 27.58
CA ILE A 102 4.31 -5.65 27.34
C ILE A 102 5.33 -6.60 27.99
N SER A 103 6.62 -6.26 27.95
CA SER A 103 7.66 -7.08 28.60
C SER A 103 7.50 -7.11 30.11
N ILE A 104 7.18 -5.98 30.73
CA ILE A 104 6.87 -5.90 32.17
C ILE A 104 5.63 -6.72 32.50
N TYR A 105 4.57 -6.57 31.70
CA TYR A 105 3.33 -7.31 31.89
C TYR A 105 3.53 -8.83 31.75
N LYS A 106 4.29 -9.28 30.77
CA LYS A 106 4.67 -10.70 30.63
C LYS A 106 5.42 -11.22 31.87
N ARG A 107 6.36 -10.41 32.39
CA ARG A 107 7.12 -10.78 33.59
C ARG A 107 6.22 -10.88 34.83
N MET A 108 5.29 -9.93 34.99
CA MET A 108 4.30 -9.97 36.08
C MET A 108 3.40 -11.19 35.98
N ASN A 109 2.88 -11.48 34.80
CA ASN A 109 2.03 -12.66 34.56
C ASN A 109 2.80 -13.96 34.86
N LYS A 110 4.07 -14.04 34.46
CA LYS A 110 4.89 -15.22 34.75
C LYS A 110 5.04 -15.42 36.26
N ILE A 111 5.38 -14.38 37.01
CA ILE A 111 5.49 -14.44 38.48
C ILE A 111 4.13 -14.84 39.11
N PHE A 112 3.04 -14.29 38.64
CA PHE A 112 1.70 -14.64 39.14
C PHE A 112 1.36 -16.11 38.87
N CYS A 113 1.66 -16.63 37.67
CA CYS A 113 1.46 -18.03 37.31
C CYS A 113 2.28 -18.96 38.21
N GLU A 114 3.58 -18.65 38.37
CA GLU A 114 4.50 -19.46 39.19
C GLU A 114 4.14 -19.44 40.67
N CYS A 115 3.71 -18.27 41.20
CA CYS A 115 3.39 -18.16 42.64
C CYS A 115 1.98 -18.62 43.02
N CYS A 116 1.00 -18.45 42.16
CA CYS A 116 -0.43 -18.68 42.51
C CYS A 116 -1.05 -19.84 41.72
N VAL A 117 -0.83 -19.92 40.45
CA VAL A 117 -1.51 -20.90 39.57
C VAL A 117 -0.86 -22.27 39.67
N GLU A 118 0.46 -22.35 39.66
CA GLU A 118 1.21 -23.59 39.68
C GLU A 118 0.97 -24.40 40.98
N PRO A 119 1.09 -23.83 42.19
CA PRO A 119 0.79 -24.56 43.42
C PRO A 119 -0.70 -24.97 43.56
N PHE A 120 -1.61 -24.18 42.98
CA PHE A 120 -3.03 -24.54 42.94
C PHE A 120 -3.28 -25.72 42.00
N CYS A 121 -2.68 -25.74 40.83
CA CYS A 121 -2.74 -26.84 39.89
C CYS A 121 -2.09 -28.13 40.41
N GLU A 122 -0.98 -28.01 41.13
CA GLU A 122 -0.35 -29.18 41.80
C GLU A 122 -1.23 -29.75 42.92
N SER A 123 -1.84 -28.91 43.73
CA SER A 123 -2.74 -29.33 44.81
C SER A 123 -3.99 -30.03 44.26
N THR A 124 -4.60 -29.50 43.23
CA THR A 124 -5.75 -30.12 42.55
C THR A 124 -5.36 -31.43 41.84
N SER A 125 -4.21 -31.50 41.21
CA SER A 125 -3.70 -32.72 40.60
C SER A 125 -3.48 -33.85 41.63
N LYS A 126 -2.93 -33.53 42.80
CA LYS A 126 -2.77 -34.49 43.91
C LYS A 126 -4.11 -35.00 44.43
N LEU A 127 -5.13 -34.12 44.56
CA LEU A 127 -6.48 -34.50 44.94
C LEU A 127 -7.12 -35.46 43.91
N PHE A 128 -7.05 -35.13 42.62
CA PHE A 128 -7.57 -36.01 41.57
C PHE A 128 -6.85 -37.35 41.52
N SER A 129 -5.54 -37.38 41.69
CA SER A 129 -4.78 -38.64 41.72
C SER A 129 -5.12 -39.53 42.95
N ALA A 130 -5.49 -38.93 44.07
CA ALA A 130 -5.96 -39.64 45.26
C ALA A 130 -7.34 -40.26 45.01
N PHE A 131 -8.25 -39.55 44.36
CA PHE A 131 -9.56 -40.08 44.00
C PHE A 131 -9.52 -41.20 42.94
N SER A 132 -8.57 -41.15 42.04
CA SER A 132 -8.39 -42.18 40.98
C SER A 132 -7.78 -43.49 41.48
N LYS A 133 -7.23 -43.53 42.70
CA LYS A 133 -6.65 -44.71 43.35
C LYS A 133 -7.55 -45.42 44.33
N SER A 134 -8.73 -44.86 44.60
CA SER A 134 -9.78 -45.46 45.40
C SER A 134 -10.82 -46.14 44.51
#